data_c2c6ed2dcf79d96c5fc10ad26ecb0f6b
#
_entry.id   c2c6ed2dcf79d96c5fc10ad26ecb0f6b
#
_cell.length_a   1.000
_cell.length_b   1.000
_cell.length_c   1.000
_cell.angle_alpha   90.00
_cell.angle_beta   90.00
_cell.angle_gamma   90.00
#
_symmetry.space_group_name_H-M   'P 1'
#
loop_
_entity.id
_entity.type
_entity.pdbx_description
1 polymer ?
#
loop_
_entity_poly.entity_id
_entity_poly.type
_entity_poly.pdbx_seq_one_letter_code
_entity_poly.pdbx_strand_id
1 'polypeptide(L)'
;VFEVSAAAELVSEATRSYLTEHEDQLPLISTACPSVVRLIRVRFPNLIPHLLPLNPPVEVAAGLAVKRAMERTGLAREDIGICFISPCPSKVTYAKSPIGTEKSEIDCVLAIKDVYPQLLKYMKQVDEDPENISISGKIGISWGHNGGEAGGLFTESYLAADGIENVIRVLEDMEDQKFTDLKFVELDACSGGCVGGVLTVENPYVAEVKLKHLRKYMPVARSHMDAETEEKAEELMSW
;
A
#
# COMPACT_ATOMS: atom_id res chain seq x y z
N VAL A 1 -8.81 9.56 -11.93
CA VAL A 1 -7.93 8.47 -11.47
C VAL A 1 -7.01 9.01 -10.40
N PHE A 2 -6.77 8.23 -9.35
CA PHE A 2 -5.81 8.53 -8.28
C PHE A 2 -4.86 7.35 -8.10
N GLU A 3 -3.56 7.62 -7.95
CA GLU A 3 -2.54 6.58 -7.83
C GLU A 3 -2.29 6.23 -6.36
N VAL A 4 -2.53 4.97 -5.99
CA VAL A 4 -2.26 4.48 -4.62
C VAL A 4 -0.79 4.65 -4.22
N SER A 5 0.13 4.56 -5.18
CA SER A 5 1.57 4.74 -4.96
C SER A 5 1.93 6.15 -4.43
N ALA A 6 1.17 7.18 -4.79
CA ALA A 6 1.37 8.51 -4.23
C ALA A 6 1.03 8.55 -2.72
N ALA A 7 -0.09 7.94 -2.33
CA ALA A 7 -0.45 7.81 -0.91
C ALA A 7 0.52 6.88 -0.15
N ALA A 8 1.08 5.85 -0.81
CA ALA A 8 2.07 4.98 -0.20
C ALA A 8 3.35 5.74 0.22
N GLU A 9 3.75 6.75 -0.54
CA GLU A 9 4.87 7.61 -0.17
C GLU A 9 4.58 8.43 1.09
N LEU A 10 3.37 8.98 1.22
CA LEU A 10 2.95 9.69 2.43
C LEU A 10 2.93 8.77 3.66
N VAL A 11 2.41 7.54 3.49
CA VAL A 11 2.46 6.54 4.56
C VAL A 11 3.91 6.20 4.94
N SER A 12 4.85 6.14 3.98
CA SER A 12 6.28 5.97 4.30
C SER A 12 6.82 7.13 5.16
N GLU A 13 6.41 8.37 4.90
CA GLU A 13 6.81 9.53 5.71
C GLU A 13 6.24 9.44 7.12
N ALA A 14 4.95 9.17 7.25
CA ALA A 14 4.29 8.97 8.55
C ALA A 14 4.93 7.81 9.34
N THR A 15 5.26 6.70 8.67
CA THR A 15 5.94 5.56 9.30
C THR A 15 7.31 5.96 9.84
N ARG A 16 8.11 6.73 9.10
CA ARG A 16 9.42 7.21 9.57
C ARG A 16 9.29 8.05 10.84
N SER A 17 8.34 8.98 10.87
CA SER A 17 8.07 9.79 12.06
C SER A 17 7.65 8.91 13.23
N TYR A 18 6.70 7.99 13.00
CA TYR A 18 6.19 7.10 14.03
C TYR A 18 7.29 6.20 14.63
N LEU A 19 8.17 5.62 13.81
CA LEU A 19 9.30 4.80 14.25
C LEU A 19 10.29 5.58 15.15
N THR A 20 10.43 6.88 14.90
CA THR A 20 11.33 7.73 15.68
C THR A 20 10.72 8.14 17.02
N GLU A 21 9.41 8.32 17.06
CA GLU A 21 8.67 8.76 18.25
C GLU A 21 8.34 7.61 19.21
N HIS A 22 8.32 6.35 18.72
CA HIS A 22 7.86 5.16 19.48
C HIS A 22 8.93 4.06 19.49
N GLU A 23 10.16 4.41 19.86
CA GLU A 23 11.27 3.45 19.95
C GLU A 23 11.05 2.32 20.97
N ASP A 24 10.17 2.53 21.94
CA ASP A 24 9.77 1.56 22.98
C ASP A 24 8.83 0.45 22.48
N GLN A 25 8.23 0.62 21.29
CA GLN A 25 7.29 -0.33 20.69
C GLN A 25 7.91 -1.20 19.58
N LEU A 26 9.19 -1.02 19.30
CA LEU A 26 9.88 -1.73 18.21
C LEU A 26 10.04 -3.24 18.50
N PRO A 27 10.07 -4.08 17.45
CA PRO A 27 9.84 -3.73 16.05
C PRO A 27 8.36 -3.52 15.73
N LEU A 28 8.05 -2.63 14.77
CA LEU A 28 6.70 -2.46 14.26
C LEU A 28 6.47 -3.30 12.99
N ILE A 29 5.27 -3.84 12.85
CA ILE A 29 4.83 -4.67 11.72
C ILE A 29 3.95 -3.84 10.81
N SER A 30 4.23 -3.86 9.49
CA SER A 30 3.40 -3.23 8.48
C SER A 30 1.94 -3.70 8.51
N THR A 31 1.01 -2.77 8.35
CA THR A 31 -0.42 -3.03 8.22
C THR A 31 -0.93 -2.97 6.77
N ALA A 32 -0.03 -2.83 5.80
CA ALA A 32 -0.38 -2.72 4.38
C ALA A 32 -1.03 -3.98 3.80
N CYS A 33 -0.71 -5.18 4.33
CA CYS A 33 -1.27 -6.45 3.89
C CYS A 33 -2.44 -6.91 4.79
N PRO A 34 -3.72 -6.80 4.36
CA PRO A 34 -4.86 -7.18 5.20
C PRO A 34 -4.89 -8.68 5.55
N SER A 35 -4.30 -9.55 4.72
CA SER A 35 -4.18 -10.98 5.02
C SER A 35 -3.29 -11.22 6.24
N VAL A 36 -2.14 -10.53 6.29
CA VAL A 36 -1.19 -10.64 7.40
C VAL A 36 -1.79 -10.07 8.69
N VAL A 37 -2.41 -8.89 8.62
CA VAL A 37 -3.07 -8.29 9.80
C VAL A 37 -4.15 -9.22 10.37
N ARG A 38 -4.97 -9.86 9.51
CA ARG A 38 -5.97 -10.84 9.96
C ARG A 38 -5.33 -12.09 10.55
N LEU A 39 -4.24 -12.59 9.96
CA LEU A 39 -3.48 -13.72 10.47
C LEU A 39 -2.94 -13.43 11.87
N ILE A 40 -2.33 -12.25 12.07
CA ILE A 40 -1.81 -11.82 13.37
C ILE A 40 -2.94 -11.79 14.41
N ARG A 41 -4.04 -11.15 14.11
CA ARG A 41 -5.18 -11.05 15.03
C ARG A 41 -5.77 -12.39 15.46
N VAL A 42 -5.70 -13.40 14.59
CA VAL A 42 -6.30 -14.73 14.87
C VAL A 42 -5.30 -15.69 15.48
N ARG A 43 -4.06 -15.72 14.98
CA ARG A 43 -3.07 -16.72 15.34
C ARG A 43 -1.95 -16.20 16.26
N PHE A 44 -1.64 -14.90 16.17
CA PHE A 44 -0.52 -14.29 16.89
C PHE A 44 -0.98 -13.05 17.70
N PRO A 45 -1.96 -13.19 18.60
CA PRO A 45 -2.56 -12.03 19.28
C PRO A 45 -1.57 -11.24 20.14
N ASN A 46 -0.47 -11.87 20.58
CA ASN A 46 0.60 -11.20 21.32
C ASN A 46 1.36 -10.16 20.47
N LEU A 47 1.30 -10.27 19.15
CA LEU A 47 1.94 -9.32 18.21
C LEU A 47 1.02 -8.15 17.80
N ILE A 48 -0.23 -8.10 18.26
CA ILE A 48 -1.15 -6.99 17.97
C ILE A 48 -0.57 -5.63 18.40
N PRO A 49 0.08 -5.49 19.58
CA PRO A 49 0.71 -4.22 19.97
C PRO A 49 1.85 -3.76 19.06
N HIS A 50 2.40 -4.64 18.25
CA HIS A 50 3.45 -4.32 17.28
C HIS A 50 2.90 -3.89 15.91
N LEU A 51 1.58 -3.95 15.68
CA LEU A 51 1.02 -3.47 14.41
C LEU A 51 1.15 -1.95 14.32
N LEU A 52 1.70 -1.49 13.20
CA LEU A 52 1.80 -0.06 12.91
C LEU A 52 0.39 0.56 12.84
N PRO A 53 0.04 1.53 13.71
CA PRO A 53 -1.32 2.07 13.77
C PRO A 53 -1.57 3.17 12.72
N LEU A 54 -1.23 2.85 11.46
CA LEU A 54 -1.47 3.72 10.31
C LEU A 54 -2.39 3.04 9.31
N ASN A 55 -3.25 3.82 8.69
CA ASN A 55 -4.09 3.35 7.60
C ASN A 55 -3.26 2.89 6.40
N PRO A 56 -3.63 1.79 5.74
CA PRO A 56 -2.91 1.31 4.57
C PRO A 56 -3.05 2.31 3.40
N PRO A 57 -2.05 2.36 2.49
CA PRO A 57 -2.03 3.33 1.38
C PRO A 57 -3.30 3.36 0.54
N VAL A 58 -3.99 2.24 0.40
CA VAL A 58 -5.23 2.16 -0.36
C VAL A 58 -6.37 2.96 0.27
N GLU A 59 -6.44 2.98 1.61
CA GLU A 59 -7.45 3.74 2.35
C GLU A 59 -7.16 5.24 2.30
N VAL A 60 -5.90 5.61 2.52
CA VAL A 60 -5.44 7.01 2.39
C VAL A 60 -5.70 7.53 0.97
N ALA A 61 -5.36 6.74 -0.05
CA ALA A 61 -5.64 7.10 -1.45
C ALA A 61 -7.12 7.27 -1.74
N ALA A 62 -7.98 6.40 -1.18
CA ALA A 62 -9.43 6.48 -1.34
C ALA A 62 -9.98 7.76 -0.70
N GLY A 63 -9.57 8.08 0.52
CA GLY A 63 -9.97 9.32 1.20
C GLY A 63 -9.52 10.57 0.46
N LEU A 64 -8.29 10.62 -0.05
CA LEU A 64 -7.79 11.73 -0.88
C LEU A 64 -8.56 11.84 -2.20
N ALA A 65 -8.87 10.71 -2.84
CA ALA A 65 -9.67 10.70 -4.07
C ALA A 65 -11.10 11.22 -3.85
N VAL A 66 -11.71 10.89 -2.71
CA VAL A 66 -13.03 11.44 -2.30
C VAL A 66 -12.94 12.95 -2.14
N LYS A 67 -12.00 13.44 -1.30
CA LYS A 67 -11.82 14.88 -1.05
C LYS A 67 -11.63 15.64 -2.37
N ARG A 68 -10.74 15.16 -3.24
CA ARG A 68 -10.52 15.75 -4.57
C ARG A 68 -11.74 15.72 -5.48
N ALA A 69 -12.53 14.64 -5.44
CA ALA A 69 -13.75 14.53 -6.25
C ALA A 69 -14.82 15.52 -5.77
N MET A 70 -15.04 15.64 -4.46
CA MET A 70 -15.95 16.61 -3.85
C MET A 70 -15.59 18.05 -4.25
N GLU A 71 -14.32 18.43 -4.15
CA GLU A 71 -13.82 19.76 -4.53
C GLU A 71 -14.03 20.08 -6.01
N ARG A 72 -13.79 19.10 -6.89
CA ARG A 72 -13.91 19.29 -8.34
C ARG A 72 -15.35 19.31 -8.85
N THR A 73 -16.23 18.58 -8.19
CA THR A 73 -17.61 18.36 -8.68
C THR A 73 -18.66 19.09 -7.86
N GLY A 74 -18.35 19.44 -6.61
CA GLY A 74 -19.33 19.97 -5.65
C GLY A 74 -20.34 18.93 -5.15
N LEU A 75 -20.14 17.65 -5.47
CA LEU A 75 -21.02 16.56 -5.03
C LEU A 75 -20.78 16.22 -3.56
N ALA A 76 -21.80 15.69 -2.89
CA ALA A 76 -21.67 15.14 -1.55
C ALA A 76 -20.98 13.76 -1.60
N ARG A 77 -20.44 13.28 -0.44
CA ARG A 77 -19.73 11.99 -0.37
C ARG A 77 -20.60 10.82 -0.85
N GLU A 78 -21.87 10.83 -0.52
CA GLU A 78 -22.84 9.78 -0.88
C GLU A 78 -23.10 9.67 -2.39
N ASP A 79 -22.80 10.71 -3.14
CA ASP A 79 -22.95 10.75 -4.61
C ASP A 79 -21.65 10.39 -5.35
N ILE A 80 -20.57 10.08 -4.61
CA ILE A 80 -19.25 9.73 -5.16
C ILE A 80 -18.95 8.28 -4.88
N GLY A 81 -18.74 7.49 -5.94
CA GLY A 81 -18.30 6.09 -5.83
C GLY A 81 -16.80 5.95 -6.05
N ILE A 82 -16.10 5.32 -5.11
CA ILE A 82 -14.68 5.00 -5.19
C ILE A 82 -14.50 3.54 -5.56
N CYS A 83 -13.87 3.29 -6.71
CA CYS A 83 -13.57 1.96 -7.20
C CYS A 83 -12.07 1.69 -7.23
N PHE A 84 -11.61 0.72 -6.45
CA PHE A 84 -10.21 0.32 -6.37
C PHE A 84 -9.89 -0.79 -7.38
N ILE A 85 -8.89 -0.58 -8.24
CA ILE A 85 -8.36 -1.62 -9.14
C ILE A 85 -7.26 -2.38 -8.39
N SER A 86 -7.53 -3.62 -7.98
CA SER A 86 -6.77 -4.36 -6.98
C SER A 86 -6.03 -5.58 -7.54
N PRO A 87 -4.78 -5.84 -7.09
CA PRO A 87 -4.07 -7.09 -7.32
C PRO A 87 -4.53 -8.23 -6.38
N CYS A 88 -5.37 -7.92 -5.37
CA CYS A 88 -5.51 -8.75 -4.17
C CYS A 88 -6.97 -8.98 -3.74
N PRO A 89 -7.42 -10.24 -3.57
CA PRO A 89 -8.77 -10.54 -3.07
C PRO A 89 -8.95 -10.16 -1.60
N SER A 90 -7.86 -10.11 -0.80
CA SER A 90 -7.93 -9.68 0.59
C SER A 90 -8.35 -8.23 0.73
N LYS A 91 -8.01 -7.37 -0.23
CA LYS A 91 -8.47 -5.99 -0.30
C LYS A 91 -9.95 -5.86 -0.66
N VAL A 92 -10.54 -6.87 -1.36
CA VAL A 92 -11.99 -6.96 -1.53
C VAL A 92 -12.69 -7.19 -0.19
N THR A 93 -12.12 -8.09 0.61
CA THR A 93 -12.63 -8.35 1.98
C THR A 93 -12.43 -7.14 2.88
N TYR A 94 -11.28 -6.45 2.76
CA TYR A 94 -10.99 -5.24 3.53
C TYR A 94 -12.01 -4.13 3.25
N ALA A 95 -12.32 -3.84 2.00
CA ALA A 95 -13.31 -2.82 1.64
C ALA A 95 -14.70 -3.08 2.26
N LYS A 96 -15.07 -4.36 2.43
CA LYS A 96 -16.36 -4.76 3.04
C LYS A 96 -16.33 -4.83 4.57
N SER A 97 -15.18 -5.13 5.13
CA SER A 97 -14.97 -5.32 6.57
C SER A 97 -13.53 -4.86 6.89
N PRO A 98 -13.32 -3.56 7.01
CA PRO A 98 -12.00 -2.99 7.24
C PRO A 98 -11.45 -3.39 8.62
N ILE A 99 -10.15 -3.18 8.80
CA ILE A 99 -9.46 -3.39 10.07
C ILE A 99 -8.82 -2.05 10.41
N GLY A 100 -9.03 -1.59 11.65
CA GLY A 100 -8.47 -0.31 12.13
C GLY A 100 -9.36 0.90 11.88
N THR A 101 -10.33 0.82 10.97
CA THR A 101 -11.35 1.85 10.74
C THR A 101 -12.76 1.27 10.77
N GLU A 102 -13.76 2.06 11.12
CA GLU A 102 -15.15 1.61 11.18
C GLU A 102 -15.71 1.34 9.77
N LYS A 103 -15.33 2.15 8.80
CA LYS A 103 -15.81 2.06 7.42
C LYS A 103 -14.69 2.43 6.46
N SER A 104 -14.56 1.66 5.38
CA SER A 104 -13.67 1.98 4.27
C SER A 104 -14.28 3.05 3.35
N GLU A 105 -13.44 3.91 2.79
CA GLU A 105 -13.81 4.83 1.73
C GLU A 105 -13.95 4.16 0.36
N ILE A 106 -13.64 2.86 0.26
CA ILE A 106 -13.70 2.08 -0.99
C ILE A 106 -15.09 1.46 -1.13
N ASP A 107 -15.84 1.90 -2.14
CA ASP A 107 -17.20 1.38 -2.40
C ASP A 107 -17.18 0.11 -3.26
N CYS A 108 -16.21 -0.02 -4.18
CA CYS A 108 -16.07 -1.22 -5.01
C CYS A 108 -14.61 -1.59 -5.28
N VAL A 109 -14.38 -2.87 -5.57
CA VAL A 109 -13.05 -3.39 -5.93
C VAL A 109 -13.14 -4.20 -7.22
N LEU A 110 -12.32 -3.85 -8.20
CA LEU A 110 -12.17 -4.55 -9.48
C LEU A 110 -10.81 -5.27 -9.53
N ALA A 111 -10.76 -6.45 -10.12
CA ALA A 111 -9.49 -7.14 -10.30
C ALA A 111 -8.69 -6.54 -11.46
N ILE A 112 -7.38 -6.38 -11.30
CA ILE A 112 -6.48 -5.97 -12.39
C ILE A 112 -6.67 -6.86 -13.62
N LYS A 113 -6.74 -8.19 -13.42
CA LYS A 113 -6.89 -9.16 -14.51
C LYS A 113 -8.20 -9.00 -15.33
N ASP A 114 -9.22 -8.38 -14.74
CA ASP A 114 -10.51 -8.16 -15.43
C ASP A 114 -10.52 -6.80 -16.15
N VAL A 115 -9.83 -5.80 -15.60
CA VAL A 115 -9.70 -4.45 -16.16
C VAL A 115 -8.69 -4.42 -17.32
N TYR A 116 -7.53 -5.06 -17.16
CA TYR A 116 -6.42 -5.02 -18.10
C TYR A 116 -6.79 -5.40 -19.54
N PRO A 117 -7.55 -6.50 -19.81
CA PRO A 117 -7.98 -6.83 -21.17
C PRO A 117 -8.87 -5.77 -21.83
N GLN A 118 -9.61 -5.01 -21.02
CA GLN A 118 -10.42 -3.90 -21.54
C GLN A 118 -9.52 -2.73 -21.94
N LEU A 119 -8.50 -2.39 -21.14
CA LEU A 119 -7.54 -1.36 -21.46
C LEU A 119 -6.78 -1.63 -22.76
N LEU A 120 -6.40 -2.89 -23.03
CA LEU A 120 -5.68 -3.27 -24.25
C LEU A 120 -6.40 -2.85 -25.53
N LYS A 121 -7.74 -2.79 -25.53
CA LYS A 121 -8.54 -2.38 -26.69
C LYS A 121 -8.31 -0.90 -27.03
N TYR A 122 -7.99 -0.09 -26.04
CA TYR A 122 -7.83 1.35 -26.17
C TYR A 122 -6.37 1.80 -26.30
N MET A 123 -5.41 0.95 -25.94
CA MET A 123 -3.96 1.30 -26.01
C MET A 123 -3.49 1.75 -27.39
N LYS A 124 -4.10 1.24 -28.47
CA LYS A 124 -3.78 1.66 -29.85
C LYS A 124 -4.39 3.01 -30.23
N GLN A 125 -5.25 3.57 -29.38
CA GLN A 125 -5.95 4.83 -29.61
C GLN A 125 -5.35 5.97 -28.77
N VAL A 126 -4.30 5.67 -27.98
CA VAL A 126 -3.58 6.68 -27.19
C VAL A 126 -2.76 7.55 -28.13
N ASP A 127 -2.85 8.86 -27.95
CA ASP A 127 -2.08 9.84 -28.70
C ASP A 127 -0.57 9.62 -28.51
N GLU A 128 0.22 10.04 -29.50
CA GLU A 128 1.70 9.92 -29.46
C GLU A 128 2.33 10.75 -28.34
N ASP A 129 1.64 11.80 -27.87
CA ASP A 129 2.08 12.66 -26.75
C ASP A 129 0.96 12.78 -25.70
N PRO A 130 0.71 11.71 -24.91
CA PRO A 130 -0.34 11.72 -23.90
C PRO A 130 0.01 12.68 -22.76
N GLU A 131 -0.99 13.38 -22.25
CA GLU A 131 -0.87 14.21 -21.05
C GLU A 131 -0.30 13.38 -19.89
N ASN A 132 0.77 13.85 -19.26
CA ASN A 132 1.33 13.20 -18.08
C ASN A 132 0.48 13.49 -16.85
N ILE A 133 -0.35 12.52 -16.49
CA ILE A 133 -1.23 12.58 -15.32
C ILE A 133 -0.66 11.86 -14.09
N SER A 134 0.53 11.26 -14.20
CA SER A 134 1.15 10.54 -13.08
C SER A 134 1.64 11.52 -12.01
N ILE A 135 1.30 11.22 -10.75
CA ILE A 135 1.71 11.97 -9.57
C ILE A 135 2.70 11.20 -8.69
N SER A 136 2.95 9.93 -8.99
CA SER A 136 3.75 9.04 -8.15
C SER A 136 5.24 9.26 -8.27
N GLY A 137 5.95 9.15 -7.13
CA GLY A 137 7.41 9.14 -7.06
C GLY A 137 7.99 7.73 -7.00
N LYS A 138 9.34 7.67 -6.95
CA LYS A 138 10.10 6.41 -6.91
C LYS A 138 9.83 5.58 -5.67
N ILE A 139 9.58 6.22 -4.52
CA ILE A 139 9.33 5.56 -3.23
C ILE A 139 7.99 4.84 -3.32
N GLY A 140 6.93 5.55 -3.68
CA GLY A 140 5.59 4.99 -3.72
C GLY A 140 5.44 3.82 -4.69
N ILE A 141 6.04 3.90 -5.89
CA ILE A 141 6.01 2.79 -6.86
C ILE A 141 6.70 1.54 -6.32
N SER A 142 7.73 1.69 -5.47
CA SER A 142 8.42 0.55 -4.88
C SER A 142 7.54 -0.31 -3.98
N TRP A 143 6.49 0.22 -3.40
CA TRP A 143 5.58 -0.52 -2.51
C TRP A 143 4.88 -1.72 -3.16
N GLY A 144 4.91 -1.82 -4.48
CA GLY A 144 4.30 -2.94 -5.20
C GLY A 144 5.04 -4.27 -5.03
N HIS A 145 6.32 -4.27 -4.66
CA HIS A 145 7.12 -5.48 -4.47
C HIS A 145 7.61 -5.63 -3.03
N ASN A 146 7.96 -6.85 -2.63
CA ASN A 146 8.50 -7.15 -1.31
C ASN A 146 9.79 -6.34 -1.03
N GLY A 147 9.89 -5.77 0.16
CA GLY A 147 10.96 -4.85 0.56
C GLY A 147 10.82 -3.43 0.03
N GLY A 148 9.73 -3.14 -0.68
CA GLY A 148 9.50 -1.82 -1.26
C GLY A 148 9.04 -0.78 -0.25
N GLU A 149 8.20 -1.16 0.69
CA GLU A 149 7.78 -0.34 1.83
C GLU A 149 8.97 -0.06 2.75
N ALA A 150 9.62 -1.11 3.24
CA ALA A 150 10.76 -1.01 4.13
C ALA A 150 11.92 -0.21 3.52
N GLY A 151 12.21 -0.39 2.23
CA GLY A 151 13.22 0.38 1.51
C GLY A 151 12.92 1.88 1.43
N GLY A 152 11.64 2.27 1.53
CA GLY A 152 11.21 3.66 1.63
C GLY A 152 11.45 4.31 3.00
N LEU A 153 11.81 3.53 4.01
CA LEU A 153 12.04 4.03 5.38
C LEU A 153 13.48 4.51 5.62
N PHE A 154 14.40 4.26 4.68
CA PHE A 154 15.81 4.66 4.77
C PHE A 154 16.53 4.18 6.03
N THR A 155 16.18 2.98 6.51
CA THR A 155 16.84 2.30 7.62
C THR A 155 17.37 0.95 7.16
N GLU A 156 18.48 0.48 7.77
CA GLU A 156 19.01 -0.87 7.55
C GLU A 156 18.40 -1.90 8.51
N SER A 157 17.70 -1.43 9.58
CA SER A 157 17.16 -2.27 10.65
C SER A 157 15.74 -2.74 10.31
N TYR A 158 15.58 -3.45 9.20
CA TYR A 158 14.28 -4.01 8.80
C TYR A 158 14.40 -5.46 8.33
N LEU A 159 13.27 -6.15 8.35
CA LEU A 159 13.08 -7.45 7.71
C LEU A 159 11.91 -7.33 6.73
N ALA A 160 12.07 -7.87 5.52
CA ALA A 160 10.98 -8.02 4.57
C ALA A 160 10.83 -9.49 4.18
N ALA A 161 9.63 -10.04 4.35
CA ALA A 161 9.33 -11.42 4.00
C ALA A 161 8.03 -11.54 3.21
N ASP A 162 8.03 -12.44 2.24
CA ASP A 162 6.91 -12.70 1.37
C ASP A 162 6.54 -14.20 1.29
N GLY A 163 5.30 -14.45 0.89
CA GLY A 163 4.74 -15.79 0.90
C GLY A 163 4.27 -16.22 2.30
N ILE A 164 3.00 -16.63 2.39
CA ILE A 164 2.31 -16.84 3.66
C ILE A 164 3.05 -17.80 4.61
N GLU A 165 3.71 -18.83 4.10
CA GLU A 165 4.44 -19.79 4.93
C GLU A 165 5.70 -19.17 5.54
N ASN A 166 6.42 -18.33 4.81
CA ASN A 166 7.57 -17.59 5.33
C ASN A 166 7.12 -16.55 6.36
N VAL A 167 6.02 -15.83 6.05
CA VAL A 167 5.39 -14.87 6.97
C VAL A 167 5.06 -15.54 8.30
N ILE A 168 4.45 -16.74 8.29
CA ILE A 168 4.13 -17.48 9.50
C ILE A 168 5.40 -17.77 10.32
N ARG A 169 6.48 -18.22 9.68
CA ARG A 169 7.76 -18.51 10.37
C ARG A 169 8.36 -17.25 10.99
N VAL A 170 8.31 -16.12 10.27
CA VAL A 170 8.80 -14.84 10.82
C VAL A 170 7.98 -14.43 12.03
N LEU A 171 6.64 -14.58 11.99
CA LEU A 171 5.79 -14.25 13.13
C LEU A 171 6.04 -15.18 14.33
N GLU A 172 6.30 -16.48 14.10
CA GLU A 172 6.71 -17.42 15.14
C GLU A 172 8.06 -17.01 15.75
N ASP A 173 9.03 -16.63 14.94
CA ASP A 173 10.34 -16.13 15.40
C ASP A 173 10.22 -14.80 16.16
N MET A 174 9.25 -13.94 15.82
CA MET A 174 8.96 -12.70 16.57
C MET A 174 8.35 -13.02 17.96
N GLU A 175 7.40 -13.95 18.06
CA GLU A 175 6.86 -14.38 19.36
C GLU A 175 7.94 -15.00 20.25
N ASP A 176 8.89 -15.70 19.65
CA ASP A 176 10.06 -16.25 20.32
C ASP A 176 11.15 -15.20 20.65
N GLN A 177 10.92 -13.91 20.34
CA GLN A 177 11.82 -12.79 20.60
C GLN A 177 13.23 -12.96 19.98
N LYS A 178 13.31 -13.59 18.81
CA LYS A 178 14.60 -13.85 18.15
C LYS A 178 15.21 -12.60 17.48
N PHE A 179 14.44 -11.55 17.30
CA PHE A 179 14.89 -10.32 16.65
C PHE A 179 15.05 -9.20 17.67
N THR A 180 16.29 -8.78 17.93
CA THR A 180 16.63 -7.76 18.93
C THR A 180 16.88 -6.38 18.36
N ASP A 181 17.24 -6.29 17.06
CA ASP A 181 17.74 -5.05 16.45
C ASP A 181 16.88 -4.55 15.29
N LEU A 182 15.71 -5.15 15.09
CA LEU A 182 14.79 -4.70 14.04
C LEU A 182 13.96 -3.51 14.51
N LYS A 183 13.77 -2.55 13.61
CA LYS A 183 12.83 -1.44 13.76
C LYS A 183 11.52 -1.69 13.05
N PHE A 184 11.57 -2.33 11.88
CA PHE A 184 10.42 -2.53 11.03
C PHE A 184 10.38 -3.92 10.38
N VAL A 185 9.18 -4.46 10.25
CA VAL A 185 8.92 -5.76 9.63
C VAL A 185 7.84 -5.61 8.56
N GLU A 186 8.24 -5.76 7.30
CA GLU A 186 7.33 -5.81 6.14
C GLU A 186 6.97 -7.27 5.85
N LEU A 187 5.67 -7.58 5.84
CA LEU A 187 5.17 -8.94 5.61
C LEU A 187 4.10 -8.97 4.53
N ASP A 188 4.38 -9.70 3.47
CA ASP A 188 3.49 -9.88 2.34
C ASP A 188 2.98 -11.32 2.23
N ALA A 189 1.65 -11.52 2.20
CA ALA A 189 1.08 -12.86 2.05
C ALA A 189 1.35 -13.49 0.67
N CYS A 190 1.57 -12.66 -0.36
CA CYS A 190 1.83 -13.09 -1.73
C CYS A 190 3.32 -13.10 -2.02
N SER A 191 3.83 -14.11 -2.75
CA SER A 191 5.23 -14.14 -3.19
C SER A 191 5.53 -13.00 -4.16
N GLY A 192 6.58 -12.24 -3.88
CA GLY A 192 6.97 -11.05 -4.62
C GLY A 192 6.24 -9.77 -4.18
N GLY A 193 5.45 -9.81 -3.10
CA GLY A 193 4.63 -8.68 -2.66
C GLY A 193 3.32 -8.55 -3.45
N CYS A 194 2.76 -7.33 -3.51
CA CYS A 194 1.47 -7.08 -4.18
C CYS A 194 1.49 -7.38 -5.68
N VAL A 195 2.64 -7.27 -6.37
CA VAL A 195 2.77 -7.63 -7.78
C VAL A 195 2.56 -9.13 -8.04
N GLY A 196 2.73 -9.97 -7.00
CA GLY A 196 2.44 -11.42 -7.03
C GLY A 196 1.01 -11.78 -6.65
N GLY A 197 0.14 -10.80 -6.47
CA GLY A 197 -1.26 -11.02 -6.11
C GLY A 197 -2.02 -11.82 -7.17
N VAL A 198 -2.94 -12.69 -6.75
CA VAL A 198 -3.69 -13.62 -7.64
C VAL A 198 -4.68 -12.93 -8.58
N LEU A 199 -4.88 -11.64 -8.43
CA LEU A 199 -5.72 -10.82 -9.33
C LEU A 199 -4.89 -10.00 -10.33
N THR A 200 -3.57 -10.23 -10.43
CA THR A 200 -2.66 -9.66 -11.43
C THR A 200 -2.68 -10.48 -12.73
N VAL A 201 -1.96 -9.98 -13.75
CA VAL A 201 -1.86 -10.64 -15.08
C VAL A 201 -0.44 -11.06 -15.42
N GLU A 202 0.57 -10.59 -14.66
CA GLU A 202 1.97 -10.84 -14.97
C GLU A 202 2.59 -11.80 -13.95
N ASN A 203 3.63 -12.50 -14.36
CA ASN A 203 4.48 -13.25 -13.44
C ASN A 203 5.15 -12.29 -12.43
N PRO A 204 5.14 -12.59 -11.10
CA PRO A 204 5.64 -11.66 -10.07
C PRO A 204 7.09 -11.25 -10.27
N TYR A 205 7.96 -12.15 -10.68
CA TYR A 205 9.39 -11.85 -10.93
C TYR A 205 9.58 -10.94 -12.14
N VAL A 206 8.77 -11.13 -13.19
CA VAL A 206 8.78 -10.24 -14.37
C VAL A 206 8.23 -8.86 -13.99
N ALA A 207 7.15 -8.82 -13.22
CA ALA A 207 6.54 -7.59 -12.73
C ALA A 207 7.52 -6.77 -11.86
N GLU A 208 8.25 -7.44 -10.96
CA GLU A 208 9.28 -6.81 -10.14
C GLU A 208 10.39 -6.17 -10.99
N VAL A 209 10.89 -6.88 -12.00
CA VAL A 209 11.90 -6.32 -12.94
C VAL A 209 11.35 -5.11 -13.68
N LYS A 210 10.09 -5.17 -14.15
CA LYS A 210 9.44 -4.04 -14.82
C LYS A 210 9.28 -2.84 -13.88
N LEU A 211 8.90 -3.05 -12.62
CA LEU A 211 8.82 -1.98 -11.61
C LEU A 211 10.20 -1.35 -11.34
N LYS A 212 11.24 -2.15 -11.19
CA LYS A 212 12.61 -1.66 -11.01
C LYS A 212 13.07 -0.81 -12.20
N HIS A 213 12.73 -1.21 -13.43
CA HIS A 213 13.00 -0.42 -14.64
C HIS A 213 12.18 0.88 -14.64
N LEU A 214 10.87 0.82 -14.38
CA LEU A 214 10.02 2.00 -14.31
C LEU A 214 10.59 3.01 -13.31
N ARG A 215 10.88 2.55 -12.09
CA ARG A 215 11.48 3.38 -11.02
C ARG A 215 12.79 4.06 -11.46
N LYS A 216 13.64 3.35 -12.22
CA LYS A 216 14.93 3.90 -12.70
C LYS A 216 14.75 5.11 -13.60
N TYR A 217 13.72 5.08 -14.44
CA TYR A 217 13.46 6.13 -15.44
C TYR A 217 12.47 7.20 -15.00
N MET A 218 11.88 7.07 -13.82
CA MET A 218 11.01 8.11 -13.30
C MET A 218 11.78 9.42 -13.06
N PRO A 219 11.25 10.55 -13.52
CA PRO A 219 11.92 11.85 -13.41
C PRO A 219 12.01 12.37 -11.98
N VAL A 220 11.11 11.93 -11.12
CA VAL A 220 10.93 12.46 -9.76
C VAL A 220 11.18 11.41 -8.68
N ALA A 221 11.90 11.82 -7.65
CA ALA A 221 12.14 10.97 -6.48
C ALA A 221 10.92 10.89 -5.57
N ARG A 222 10.20 11.99 -5.41
CA ARG A 222 8.99 12.14 -4.59
C ARG A 222 7.75 12.34 -5.44
N SER A 223 6.60 11.97 -4.88
CA SER A 223 5.30 12.21 -5.50
C SER A 223 5.02 13.70 -5.64
N HIS A 224 4.38 14.09 -6.74
CA HIS A 224 3.93 15.46 -6.97
C HIS A 224 2.57 15.67 -6.32
N MET A 225 2.58 15.93 -5.02
CA MET A 225 1.39 16.39 -4.31
C MET A 225 1.63 17.83 -3.84
N ASP A 226 0.55 18.61 -3.83
CA ASP A 226 0.59 19.94 -3.23
C ASP A 226 0.50 19.85 -1.69
N ALA A 227 0.95 20.91 -1.00
CA ALA A 227 0.96 20.96 0.45
C ALA A 227 -0.44 20.76 1.07
N GLU A 228 -1.49 21.20 0.39
CA GLU A 228 -2.87 21.02 0.83
C GLU A 228 -3.30 19.55 0.80
N THR A 229 -2.85 18.79 -0.22
CA THR A 229 -3.10 17.35 -0.31
C THR A 229 -2.31 16.58 0.76
N GLU A 230 -1.08 17.00 1.07
CA GLU A 230 -0.26 16.42 2.15
C GLU A 230 -0.92 16.64 3.52
N GLU A 231 -1.37 17.85 3.83
CA GLU A 231 -2.10 18.15 5.07
C GLU A 231 -3.38 17.33 5.21
N LYS A 232 -4.18 17.21 4.14
CA LYS A 232 -5.38 16.36 4.12
C LYS A 232 -5.06 14.88 4.32
N ALA A 233 -3.88 14.42 3.92
CA ALA A 233 -3.45 13.04 4.12
C ALA A 233 -3.14 12.74 5.58
N GLU A 234 -2.58 13.69 6.34
CA GLU A 234 -2.28 13.50 7.76
C GLU A 234 -3.54 13.12 8.56
N GLU A 235 -4.69 13.75 8.26
CA GLU A 235 -5.97 13.41 8.89
C GLU A 235 -6.44 11.98 8.59
N LEU A 236 -5.99 11.41 7.47
CA LEU A 236 -6.37 10.07 7.00
C LEU A 236 -5.39 8.97 7.44
N MET A 237 -4.28 9.33 8.10
CA MET A 237 -3.23 8.37 8.46
C MET A 237 -3.55 7.54 9.69
N SER A 238 -4.28 8.08 10.67
CA SER A 238 -4.52 7.37 11.94
C SER A 238 -5.51 6.21 11.79
N TRP A 239 -5.20 5.15 12.51
CA TRP A 239 -5.92 3.88 12.58
C TRP A 239 -6.95 3.89 13.72
#